data_78e4babf8ba9723d0e63c31c4b45181e
#
_entry.id   78e4babf8ba9723d0e63c31c4b45181e
#
_cell.length_a   1.000
_cell.length_b   1.000
_cell.length_c   1.000
_cell.angle_alpha   90.00
_cell.angle_beta   90.00
_cell.angle_gamma   90.00
#
_symmetry.space_group_name_H-M   'P 1'
#
loop_
_entity.id
_entity.type
_entity.pdbx_description
1 polymer ?
#
loop_
_entity_poly.entity_id
_entity_poly.type
_entity_poly.pdbx_seq_one_letter_code
_entity_poly.pdbx_strand_id
1 'polypeptide(L)'
;MSALTRLALLPAALIASTMAMPALAHGPERILFIGNSFTQGANSAVLRYRPDSVEDLNAEKPDDRVGGIPALFAKFAEQAGMEWSVAHELRGGTTLDFHLNEKREAIDQGWDVVVMQQFSTLNPERPLDATDTRRDAPALAEMFTAARPDVRVYLMSTWSRADQTYKPNGHWYGQPIETMAIDLRRELDAVDRASDDIDAVIPVGEAWNAAIAAGIADPNPYDGRDYGTIDLWSYDHYHASAEGSYLEALTVFAQITGYDVRKFGGTERAAHELGIEGKVAEQLQAIAARQVGIAGS
;
A
#
# COMPACT_ATOMS: atom_id res chain seq x y z
N MET A 1 -34.81 43.27 72.53
CA MET A 1 -34.28 41.93 72.18
C MET A 1 -34.63 41.72 70.72
N SER A 2 -33.67 41.90 69.82
CA SER A 2 -33.93 41.94 68.39
C SER A 2 -33.40 40.65 67.76
N ALA A 3 -34.25 39.88 67.08
CA ALA A 3 -33.93 38.65 66.40
C ALA A 3 -33.47 38.92 64.95
N LEU A 4 -32.21 38.64 64.64
CA LEU A 4 -31.60 38.70 63.28
C LEU A 4 -31.93 37.42 62.53
N THR A 5 -32.77 37.55 61.52
CA THR A 5 -33.02 36.47 60.54
C THR A 5 -31.91 36.44 59.49
N ARG A 6 -31.15 35.34 59.45
CA ARG A 6 -30.11 35.07 58.44
C ARG A 6 -30.77 34.45 57.20
N LEU A 7 -30.70 35.20 56.09
CA LEU A 7 -31.12 34.71 54.76
C LEU A 7 -29.98 33.87 54.19
N ALA A 8 -30.22 32.57 53.93
CA ALA A 8 -29.27 31.71 53.26
C ALA A 8 -29.44 31.80 51.75
N LEU A 9 -28.38 32.25 51.07
CA LEU A 9 -28.27 32.23 49.60
C LEU A 9 -27.76 30.86 49.13
N LEU A 10 -28.61 30.15 48.41
CA LEU A 10 -28.24 28.91 47.68
C LEU A 10 -27.54 29.30 46.36
N PRO A 11 -26.39 28.69 46.03
CA PRO A 11 -25.76 28.90 44.72
C PRO A 11 -26.54 28.13 43.64
N ALA A 12 -26.96 28.84 42.60
CA ALA A 12 -27.50 28.25 41.38
C ALA A 12 -26.34 27.64 40.58
N ALA A 13 -26.30 26.32 40.48
CA ALA A 13 -25.39 25.60 39.60
C ALA A 13 -25.86 25.74 38.16
N LEU A 14 -25.06 26.45 37.37
CA LEU A 14 -25.22 26.55 35.90
C LEU A 14 -24.77 25.23 35.26
N ILE A 15 -25.71 24.39 34.83
CA ILE A 15 -25.45 23.19 34.05
C ILE A 15 -25.21 23.66 32.60
N ALA A 16 -23.96 23.75 32.21
CA ALA A 16 -23.56 23.94 30.80
C ALA A 16 -23.80 22.63 30.05
N SER A 17 -24.92 22.52 29.34
CA SER A 17 -25.14 21.45 28.36
C SER A 17 -24.22 21.66 27.18
N THR A 18 -23.15 20.88 27.11
CA THR A 18 -22.32 20.75 25.88
C THR A 18 -23.17 19.98 24.86
N MET A 19 -23.79 20.68 23.94
CA MET A 19 -24.34 20.07 22.74
C MET A 19 -23.15 19.51 21.93
N ALA A 20 -22.99 18.17 21.96
CA ALA A 20 -22.14 17.48 21.00
C ALA A 20 -22.74 17.75 19.61
N MET A 21 -22.04 18.52 18.78
CA MET A 21 -22.38 18.65 17.36
C MET A 21 -22.28 17.22 16.77
N PRO A 22 -23.30 16.76 16.01
CA PRO A 22 -23.13 15.51 15.26
C PRO A 22 -21.94 15.70 14.34
N ALA A 23 -20.96 14.76 14.44
CA ALA A 23 -19.92 14.67 13.44
C ALA A 23 -20.63 14.52 12.09
N LEU A 24 -20.34 15.42 11.16
CA LEU A 24 -20.77 15.27 9.77
C LEU A 24 -20.24 13.89 9.34
N ALA A 25 -21.16 12.99 8.97
CA ALA A 25 -20.77 11.72 8.39
C ALA A 25 -20.02 12.05 7.10
N HIS A 26 -18.68 11.98 7.14
CA HIS A 26 -17.88 11.97 5.93
C HIS A 26 -18.28 10.69 5.18
N GLY A 27 -18.46 10.80 3.84
CA GLY A 27 -18.61 9.63 3.00
C GLY A 27 -17.40 8.70 3.12
N PRO A 28 -17.39 7.55 2.42
CA PRO A 28 -16.26 6.65 2.44
C PRO A 28 -14.98 7.38 2.04
N GLU A 29 -13.86 7.10 2.73
CA GLU A 29 -12.55 7.61 2.31
C GLU A 29 -12.23 7.12 0.90
N ARG A 30 -11.68 8.01 0.07
CA ARG A 30 -11.34 7.72 -1.34
C ARG A 30 -9.85 7.51 -1.47
N ILE A 31 -9.45 6.34 -1.97
CA ILE A 31 -8.05 6.02 -2.25
C ILE A 31 -7.82 5.78 -3.72
N LEU A 32 -6.71 6.35 -4.24
CA LEU A 32 -6.21 6.12 -5.59
C LEU A 32 -4.88 5.35 -5.54
N PHE A 33 -4.78 4.31 -6.35
CA PHE A 33 -3.52 3.64 -6.64
C PHE A 33 -3.01 4.03 -8.03
N ILE A 34 -1.77 4.49 -8.11
CA ILE A 34 -1.07 4.79 -9.36
C ILE A 34 0.14 3.88 -9.45
N GLY A 35 0.35 3.28 -10.62
CA GLY A 35 1.50 2.39 -10.81
C GLY A 35 1.40 1.54 -12.07
N ASN A 36 2.07 0.41 -12.03
CA ASN A 36 2.19 -0.44 -13.20
C ASN A 36 1.83 -1.91 -12.91
N SER A 37 2.46 -2.83 -13.63
CA SER A 37 2.19 -4.27 -13.51
C SER A 37 2.42 -4.86 -12.12
N PHE A 38 3.22 -4.21 -11.28
CA PHE A 38 3.45 -4.61 -9.89
C PHE A 38 2.16 -4.45 -9.08
N THR A 39 1.62 -3.25 -9.03
CA THR A 39 0.34 -2.97 -8.33
C THR A 39 -0.87 -3.62 -9.04
N GLN A 40 -0.77 -3.94 -10.34
CA GLN A 40 -1.78 -4.74 -11.02
C GLN A 40 -1.84 -6.20 -10.54
N GLY A 41 -0.83 -6.72 -9.86
CA GLY A 41 -0.70 -8.15 -9.57
C GLY A 41 -0.53 -8.98 -10.84
N ALA A 42 0.20 -8.44 -11.84
CA ALA A 42 0.40 -9.09 -13.13
C ALA A 42 1.07 -10.46 -12.99
N ASN A 43 0.75 -11.37 -13.90
CA ASN A 43 1.24 -12.74 -13.91
C ASN A 43 0.82 -13.60 -12.68
N SER A 44 -0.19 -13.16 -11.94
CA SER A 44 -0.81 -13.92 -10.86
C SER A 44 -2.35 -13.87 -10.93
N ALA A 45 -3.03 -14.65 -10.10
CA ALA A 45 -4.48 -14.65 -9.99
C ALA A 45 -5.02 -13.28 -9.51
N VAL A 46 -4.17 -12.47 -8.86
CA VAL A 46 -4.55 -11.17 -8.30
C VAL A 46 -4.90 -10.15 -9.37
N LEU A 47 -4.33 -10.26 -10.58
CA LEU A 47 -4.66 -9.37 -11.71
C LEU A 47 -6.18 -9.27 -11.95
N ARG A 48 -6.89 -10.38 -11.83
CA ARG A 48 -8.35 -10.46 -12.07
C ARG A 48 -9.15 -10.68 -10.79
N TYR A 49 -8.54 -10.46 -9.64
CA TYR A 49 -9.21 -10.60 -8.36
C TYR A 49 -10.24 -9.48 -8.18
N ARG A 50 -11.53 -9.84 -8.07
CA ARG A 50 -12.67 -8.95 -7.78
C ARG A 50 -12.63 -7.58 -8.49
N PRO A 51 -12.44 -7.51 -9.83
CA PRO A 51 -12.26 -6.24 -10.55
C PRO A 51 -13.48 -5.31 -10.44
N ASP A 52 -14.67 -5.84 -10.14
CA ASP A 52 -15.89 -5.05 -9.95
C ASP A 52 -15.97 -4.38 -8.55
N SER A 53 -15.04 -4.68 -7.64
CA SER A 53 -15.00 -4.06 -6.30
C SER A 53 -14.23 -2.75 -6.26
N VAL A 54 -13.64 -2.33 -7.37
CA VAL A 54 -12.80 -1.13 -7.50
C VAL A 54 -13.13 -0.37 -8.80
N GLU A 55 -12.83 0.92 -8.84
CA GLU A 55 -12.93 1.75 -10.03
C GLU A 55 -11.62 1.69 -10.83
N ASP A 56 -11.66 1.07 -12.01
CA ASP A 56 -10.53 1.05 -12.94
C ASP A 56 -10.65 2.22 -13.92
N LEU A 57 -9.80 3.25 -13.73
CA LEU A 57 -9.81 4.46 -14.57
C LEU A 57 -9.23 4.24 -15.97
N ASN A 58 -8.69 3.05 -16.26
CA ASN A 58 -8.18 2.67 -17.59
C ASN A 58 -9.10 1.76 -18.38
N ALA A 59 -10.09 1.11 -17.74
CA ALA A 59 -10.92 0.13 -18.41
C ALA A 59 -11.87 0.77 -19.40
N GLU A 60 -11.73 0.42 -20.68
CA GLU A 60 -12.67 0.82 -21.74
C GLU A 60 -13.90 -0.07 -21.75
N LYS A 61 -13.77 -1.32 -21.30
CA LYS A 61 -14.83 -2.32 -21.24
C LYS A 61 -14.78 -3.09 -19.92
N PRO A 62 -15.91 -3.65 -19.47
CA PRO A 62 -15.95 -4.44 -18.24
C PRO A 62 -14.92 -5.60 -18.19
N ASP A 63 -14.70 -6.28 -19.32
CA ASP A 63 -13.77 -7.41 -19.41
C ASP A 63 -12.30 -7.00 -19.34
N ASP A 64 -11.98 -5.72 -19.52
CA ASP A 64 -10.62 -5.18 -19.46
C ASP A 64 -10.21 -4.84 -18.00
N ARG A 65 -11.18 -4.76 -17.08
CA ARG A 65 -10.94 -4.34 -15.69
C ARG A 65 -9.93 -5.19 -14.96
N VAL A 66 -9.10 -4.51 -14.21
CA VAL A 66 -8.10 -5.08 -13.31
C VAL A 66 -8.54 -4.93 -11.87
N GLY A 67 -8.37 -5.96 -11.04
CA GLY A 67 -8.59 -5.86 -9.59
C GLY A 67 -7.30 -5.47 -8.87
N GLY A 68 -6.30 -6.33 -8.95
CA GLY A 68 -4.96 -6.04 -8.43
C GLY A 68 -4.88 -5.87 -6.92
N ILE A 69 -3.83 -5.20 -6.50
CA ILE A 69 -3.62 -4.79 -5.10
C ILE A 69 -4.78 -3.89 -4.59
N PRO A 70 -5.34 -2.97 -5.41
CA PRO A 70 -6.53 -2.19 -5.00
C PRO A 70 -7.72 -3.05 -4.57
N ALA A 71 -8.01 -4.14 -5.28
CA ALA A 71 -9.12 -5.03 -4.91
C ALA A 71 -8.83 -5.86 -3.65
N LEU A 72 -7.58 -6.21 -3.39
CA LEU A 72 -7.17 -6.81 -2.10
C LEU A 72 -7.35 -5.80 -0.96
N PHE A 73 -6.93 -4.55 -1.14
CA PHE A 73 -7.15 -3.48 -0.18
C PHE A 73 -8.66 -3.31 0.13
N ALA A 74 -9.50 -3.22 -0.91
CA ALA A 74 -10.95 -3.13 -0.75
C ALA A 74 -11.52 -4.32 0.03
N LYS A 75 -11.00 -5.52 -0.21
CA LYS A 75 -11.43 -6.73 0.49
C LYS A 75 -11.02 -6.74 1.97
N PHE A 76 -9.83 -6.26 2.29
CA PHE A 76 -9.39 -6.08 3.68
C PHE A 76 -10.21 -5.03 4.40
N ALA A 77 -10.51 -3.90 3.73
CA ALA A 77 -11.37 -2.85 4.29
C ALA A 77 -12.78 -3.38 4.62
N GLU A 78 -13.41 -4.11 3.68
CA GLU A 78 -14.69 -4.79 3.91
C GLU A 78 -14.65 -5.68 5.17
N GLN A 79 -13.61 -6.50 5.32
CA GLN A 79 -13.47 -7.41 6.45
C GLN A 79 -13.16 -6.69 7.77
N ALA A 80 -12.46 -5.56 7.70
CA ALA A 80 -12.18 -4.70 8.86
C ALA A 80 -13.38 -3.82 9.26
N GLY A 81 -14.47 -3.82 8.48
CA GLY A 81 -15.65 -2.96 8.72
C GLY A 81 -15.37 -1.49 8.41
N MET A 82 -14.45 -1.20 7.48
CA MET A 82 -14.08 0.13 7.04
C MET A 82 -14.72 0.44 5.68
N GLU A 83 -15.24 1.66 5.52
CA GLU A 83 -15.84 2.12 4.27
C GLU A 83 -14.81 2.88 3.43
N TRP A 84 -14.39 2.28 2.30
CA TRP A 84 -13.46 2.86 1.35
C TRP A 84 -14.03 2.84 -0.07
N SER A 85 -13.82 3.91 -0.81
CA SER A 85 -13.98 3.96 -2.27
C SER A 85 -12.60 3.83 -2.90
N VAL A 86 -12.34 2.71 -3.55
CA VAL A 86 -11.03 2.37 -4.08
C VAL A 86 -11.01 2.52 -5.58
N ALA A 87 -10.08 3.32 -6.09
CA ALA A 87 -9.84 3.51 -7.51
C ALA A 87 -8.38 3.26 -7.87
N HIS A 88 -8.11 3.01 -9.13
CA HIS A 88 -6.74 2.90 -9.62
C HIS A 88 -6.59 3.39 -11.06
N GLU A 89 -5.39 3.91 -11.35
CA GLU A 89 -4.87 4.16 -12.68
C GLU A 89 -3.55 3.38 -12.80
N LEU A 90 -3.61 2.18 -13.38
CA LEU A 90 -2.49 1.25 -13.46
C LEU A 90 -2.20 0.87 -14.92
N ARG A 91 -0.96 1.11 -15.37
CA ARG A 91 -0.53 0.78 -16.74
C ARG A 91 0.78 -0.01 -16.73
N GLY A 92 0.75 -1.25 -17.23
CA GLY A 92 1.94 -2.11 -17.27
C GLY A 92 3.14 -1.46 -17.97
N GLY A 93 4.31 -1.52 -17.34
CA GLY A 93 5.56 -1.02 -17.90
C GLY A 93 5.78 0.50 -17.84
N THR A 94 4.88 1.26 -17.23
CA THR A 94 4.99 2.72 -17.14
C THR A 94 5.77 3.18 -15.91
N THR A 95 6.23 4.43 -15.98
CA THR A 95 6.84 5.24 -14.92
C THR A 95 5.85 6.32 -14.47
N LEU A 96 6.14 7.06 -13.40
CA LEU A 96 5.24 8.10 -12.86
C LEU A 96 4.98 9.25 -13.83
N ASP A 97 5.93 9.55 -14.73
CA ASP A 97 5.76 10.60 -15.75
C ASP A 97 4.60 10.28 -16.71
N PHE A 98 4.36 9.01 -17.03
CA PHE A 98 3.21 8.61 -17.83
C PHE A 98 1.89 9.02 -17.17
N HIS A 99 1.74 8.76 -15.88
CA HIS A 99 0.53 9.10 -15.12
C HIS A 99 0.35 10.62 -15.02
N LEU A 100 1.44 11.34 -14.79
CA LEU A 100 1.44 12.80 -14.69
C LEU A 100 1.05 13.46 -16.01
N ASN A 101 1.58 12.97 -17.15
CA ASN A 101 1.45 13.64 -18.45
C ASN A 101 0.27 13.12 -19.27
N GLU A 102 0.02 11.79 -19.24
CA GLU A 102 -0.97 11.15 -20.12
C GLU A 102 -2.30 10.85 -19.41
N LYS A 103 -2.29 10.81 -18.06
CA LYS A 103 -3.47 10.42 -17.25
C LYS A 103 -3.94 11.50 -16.28
N ARG A 104 -3.30 12.66 -16.31
CA ARG A 104 -3.59 13.75 -15.40
C ARG A 104 -5.09 14.06 -15.27
N GLU A 105 -5.81 14.18 -16.38
CA GLU A 105 -7.23 14.49 -16.38
C GLU A 105 -8.07 13.46 -15.62
N ALA A 106 -7.68 12.20 -15.67
CA ALA A 106 -8.39 11.12 -14.97
C ALA A 106 -8.08 11.08 -13.48
N ILE A 107 -6.83 11.41 -13.08
CA ILE A 107 -6.35 11.25 -11.70
C ILE A 107 -6.41 12.54 -10.87
N ASP A 108 -6.45 13.73 -11.49
CA ASP A 108 -6.48 15.04 -10.82
C ASP A 108 -7.86 15.29 -10.19
N GLN A 109 -8.12 14.59 -9.09
CA GLN A 109 -9.37 14.64 -8.34
C GLN A 109 -9.07 14.75 -6.83
N GLY A 110 -10.10 15.08 -6.02
CA GLY A 110 -9.98 15.16 -4.56
C GLY A 110 -9.97 13.78 -3.91
N TRP A 111 -8.80 13.16 -3.80
CA TRP A 111 -8.57 11.90 -3.09
C TRP A 111 -8.23 12.16 -1.62
N ASP A 112 -8.59 11.22 -0.72
CA ASP A 112 -8.15 11.25 0.68
C ASP A 112 -6.77 10.63 0.85
N VAL A 113 -6.48 9.62 0.01
CA VAL A 113 -5.20 8.90 0.00
C VAL A 113 -4.77 8.61 -1.43
N VAL A 114 -3.48 8.75 -1.72
CA VAL A 114 -2.87 8.32 -2.99
C VAL A 114 -1.66 7.44 -2.68
N VAL A 115 -1.55 6.31 -3.37
CA VAL A 115 -0.39 5.42 -3.35
C VAL A 115 0.24 5.41 -4.72
N MET A 116 1.51 5.81 -4.81
CA MET A 116 2.27 5.90 -6.06
C MET A 116 3.37 4.85 -6.10
N GLN A 117 3.38 4.01 -7.13
CA GLN A 117 4.41 3.02 -7.39
C GLN A 117 5.17 3.37 -8.68
N GLN A 118 6.46 3.68 -8.53
CA GLN A 118 7.37 3.94 -9.65
C GLN A 118 7.74 2.64 -10.37
N PHE A 119 8.37 2.73 -11.56
CA PHE A 119 8.96 1.56 -12.21
C PHE A 119 9.87 0.77 -11.26
N SER A 120 9.81 -0.55 -11.32
CA SER A 120 10.40 -1.44 -10.31
C SER A 120 11.91 -1.30 -10.08
N THR A 121 12.64 -0.73 -11.04
CA THR A 121 14.07 -0.38 -10.92
C THR A 121 14.31 1.13 -10.86
N LEU A 122 13.27 1.94 -10.60
CA LEU A 122 13.17 3.40 -10.67
C LEU A 122 13.27 3.95 -12.10
N ASN A 123 14.13 3.40 -12.92
CA ASN A 123 14.27 3.74 -14.34
C ASN A 123 14.44 2.45 -15.16
N PRO A 124 13.69 2.25 -16.25
CA PRO A 124 13.72 1.01 -17.04
C PRO A 124 15.05 0.77 -17.78
N GLU A 125 15.75 1.84 -18.16
CA GLU A 125 16.99 1.77 -18.92
C GLU A 125 18.23 1.86 -18.03
N ARG A 126 18.13 2.58 -16.94
CA ARG A 126 19.22 2.83 -15.97
C ARG A 126 18.75 2.45 -14.55
N PRO A 127 18.79 1.16 -14.19
CA PRO A 127 18.37 0.72 -12.88
C PRO A 127 18.99 1.55 -11.74
N LEU A 128 18.19 1.88 -10.73
CA LEU A 128 18.53 2.72 -9.57
C LEU A 128 18.72 4.23 -9.89
N ASP A 129 18.60 4.67 -11.13
CA ASP A 129 18.59 6.10 -11.44
C ASP A 129 17.23 6.71 -11.02
N ALA A 130 17.22 7.45 -9.92
CA ALA A 130 16.04 8.09 -9.38
C ALA A 130 15.78 9.50 -9.93
N THR A 131 16.48 9.93 -10.98
CA THR A 131 16.35 11.30 -11.52
C THR A 131 14.92 11.65 -11.91
N ASP A 132 14.27 10.74 -12.66
CA ASP A 132 12.87 10.93 -13.07
C ASP A 132 11.92 10.85 -11.86
N THR A 133 12.15 9.93 -10.93
CA THR A 133 11.34 9.81 -9.71
C THR A 133 11.38 11.09 -8.86
N ARG A 134 12.57 11.72 -8.73
CA ARG A 134 12.75 12.99 -8.00
C ARG A 134 12.04 14.17 -8.65
N ARG A 135 11.78 14.10 -9.96
CA ARG A 135 10.98 15.12 -10.68
C ARG A 135 9.48 14.83 -10.58
N ASP A 136 9.08 13.60 -10.87
CA ASP A 136 7.69 13.28 -11.16
C ASP A 136 6.86 12.97 -9.91
N ALA A 137 7.44 12.32 -8.90
CA ALA A 137 6.72 11.99 -7.68
C ALA A 137 6.30 13.26 -6.88
N PRO A 138 7.19 14.24 -6.64
CA PRO A 138 6.79 15.50 -6.03
C PRO A 138 5.75 16.29 -6.88
N ALA A 139 5.90 16.28 -8.21
CA ALA A 139 4.95 16.99 -9.09
C ALA A 139 3.54 16.38 -9.05
N LEU A 140 3.43 15.04 -8.94
CA LEU A 140 2.15 14.36 -8.70
C LEU A 140 1.61 14.68 -7.31
N ALA A 141 2.44 14.65 -6.28
CA ALA A 141 2.03 14.94 -4.90
C ALA A 141 1.50 16.38 -4.78
N GLU A 142 2.22 17.38 -5.32
CA GLU A 142 1.78 18.76 -5.39
C GLU A 142 0.42 18.92 -6.11
N MET A 143 0.22 18.20 -7.21
CA MET A 143 -1.06 18.20 -7.94
C MET A 143 -2.20 17.70 -7.03
N PHE A 144 -2.00 16.60 -6.30
CA PHE A 144 -3.02 16.06 -5.40
C PHE A 144 -3.26 16.97 -4.19
N THR A 145 -2.22 17.55 -3.61
CA THR A 145 -2.33 18.52 -2.51
C THR A 145 -3.07 19.79 -2.96
N ALA A 146 -2.85 20.23 -4.19
CA ALA A 146 -3.58 21.37 -4.76
C ALA A 146 -5.08 21.06 -4.96
N ALA A 147 -5.44 19.84 -5.34
CA ALA A 147 -6.82 19.38 -5.47
C ALA A 147 -7.50 19.14 -4.11
N ARG A 148 -6.75 18.68 -3.12
CA ARG A 148 -7.21 18.42 -1.76
C ARG A 148 -6.07 18.62 -0.75
N PRO A 149 -6.05 19.71 0.04
CA PRO A 149 -4.96 20.01 0.95
C PRO A 149 -4.70 18.97 2.06
N ASP A 150 -5.69 18.16 2.41
CA ASP A 150 -5.59 17.12 3.44
C ASP A 150 -5.31 15.71 2.86
N VAL A 151 -4.95 15.62 1.57
CA VAL A 151 -4.61 14.34 0.95
C VAL A 151 -3.34 13.76 1.59
N ARG A 152 -3.35 12.46 1.81
CA ARG A 152 -2.15 11.71 2.23
C ARG A 152 -1.55 11.01 1.02
N VAL A 153 -0.30 11.33 0.69
CA VAL A 153 0.38 10.78 -0.49
C VAL A 153 1.55 9.90 -0.07
N TYR A 154 1.54 8.67 -0.56
CA TYR A 154 2.54 7.67 -0.24
C TYR A 154 3.30 7.22 -1.50
N LEU A 155 4.61 7.06 -1.37
CA LEU A 155 5.40 6.24 -2.29
C LEU A 155 5.39 4.80 -1.81
N MET A 156 5.45 3.84 -2.73
CA MET A 156 5.57 2.42 -2.38
C MET A 156 6.92 1.89 -2.85
N SER A 157 7.76 1.41 -1.92
CA SER A 157 8.98 0.69 -2.29
C SER A 157 8.61 -0.73 -2.73
N THR A 158 9.22 -1.19 -3.83
CA THR A 158 8.98 -2.53 -4.35
C THR A 158 10.04 -3.52 -3.89
N TRP A 159 9.79 -4.79 -4.11
CA TRP A 159 10.70 -5.90 -3.75
C TRP A 159 11.86 -6.05 -4.71
N SER A 160 12.86 -6.81 -4.29
CA SER A 160 13.96 -7.22 -5.15
C SER A 160 13.48 -8.15 -6.26
N ARG A 161 13.83 -7.86 -7.49
CA ARG A 161 13.56 -8.73 -8.64
C ARG A 161 14.64 -9.80 -8.74
N ALA A 162 14.24 -11.08 -8.75
CA ALA A 162 15.18 -12.19 -8.82
C ALA A 162 15.99 -12.20 -10.12
N ASP A 163 15.41 -11.73 -11.26
CA ASP A 163 16.13 -11.58 -12.53
C ASP A 163 17.25 -10.54 -12.47
N GLN A 164 17.10 -9.50 -11.64
CA GLN A 164 18.13 -8.47 -11.45
C GLN A 164 19.28 -8.93 -10.54
N THR A 165 19.02 -9.91 -9.66
CA THR A 165 19.98 -10.39 -8.67
C THR A 165 20.70 -11.66 -9.13
N TYR A 166 19.98 -12.57 -9.80
CA TYR A 166 20.54 -13.89 -10.14
C TYR A 166 20.91 -14.07 -11.62
N LYS A 167 20.54 -13.14 -12.51
CA LYS A 167 20.94 -13.20 -13.92
C LYS A 167 22.16 -12.31 -14.20
N PRO A 168 23.12 -12.77 -15.05
CA PRO A 168 24.37 -12.03 -15.29
C PRO A 168 24.22 -10.62 -15.84
N ASN A 169 23.11 -10.30 -16.48
CA ASN A 169 22.80 -8.96 -17.00
C ASN A 169 21.98 -8.09 -16.03
N GLY A 170 21.66 -8.60 -14.85
CA GLY A 170 20.95 -7.84 -13.81
C GLY A 170 21.86 -6.83 -13.14
N HIS A 171 21.32 -5.68 -12.76
CA HIS A 171 22.09 -4.60 -12.13
C HIS A 171 22.67 -5.02 -10.77
N TRP A 172 21.96 -5.86 -10.02
CA TRP A 172 22.39 -6.40 -8.72
C TRP A 172 22.96 -7.82 -8.81
N TYR A 173 23.44 -8.22 -9.99
CA TYR A 173 23.98 -9.58 -10.17
C TYR A 173 25.06 -9.92 -9.16
N GLY A 174 24.88 -11.04 -8.45
CA GLY A 174 25.82 -11.53 -7.45
C GLY A 174 25.76 -10.80 -6.09
N GLN A 175 24.84 -9.86 -5.92
CA GLN A 175 24.54 -9.27 -4.62
C GLN A 175 23.54 -10.15 -3.83
N PRO A 176 23.49 -10.01 -2.50
CA PRO A 176 22.40 -10.60 -1.71
C PRO A 176 21.02 -10.15 -2.22
N ILE A 177 20.00 -11.03 -2.16
CA ILE A 177 18.68 -10.74 -2.72
C ILE A 177 18.01 -9.50 -2.11
N GLU A 178 18.28 -9.21 -0.86
CA GLU A 178 17.74 -8.06 -0.14
C GLU A 178 18.26 -6.71 -0.63
N THR A 179 19.41 -6.69 -1.34
CA THR A 179 20.14 -5.45 -1.67
C THR A 179 19.34 -4.51 -2.54
N MET A 180 18.67 -5.03 -3.58
CA MET A 180 17.87 -4.19 -4.48
C MET A 180 16.77 -3.44 -3.73
N ALA A 181 15.98 -4.11 -2.89
CA ALA A 181 14.91 -3.46 -2.11
C ALA A 181 15.46 -2.38 -1.16
N ILE A 182 16.61 -2.63 -0.52
CA ILE A 182 17.30 -1.66 0.34
C ILE A 182 17.74 -0.43 -0.45
N ASP A 183 18.31 -0.62 -1.63
CA ASP A 183 18.76 0.46 -2.49
C ASP A 183 17.59 1.29 -3.02
N LEU A 184 16.51 0.65 -3.48
CA LEU A 184 15.28 1.32 -3.90
C LEU A 184 14.68 2.17 -2.77
N ARG A 185 14.59 1.58 -1.58
CA ARG A 185 14.07 2.28 -0.41
C ARG A 185 14.89 3.52 -0.08
N ARG A 186 16.20 3.42 -0.09
CA ARG A 186 17.09 4.57 0.17
C ARG A 186 16.84 5.72 -0.80
N GLU A 187 16.64 5.43 -2.09
CA GLU A 187 16.34 6.45 -3.10
C GLU A 187 14.94 7.06 -2.90
N LEU A 188 13.93 6.24 -2.61
CA LEU A 188 12.57 6.72 -2.35
C LEU A 188 12.47 7.54 -1.05
N ASP A 189 13.18 7.15 0.00
CA ASP A 189 13.32 7.96 1.22
C ASP A 189 13.98 9.32 0.96
N ALA A 190 14.88 9.40 -0.03
CA ALA A 190 15.48 10.67 -0.42
C ALA A 190 14.49 11.56 -1.19
N VAL A 191 13.58 10.97 -1.95
CA VAL A 191 12.48 11.70 -2.61
C VAL A 191 11.48 12.22 -1.57
N ASP A 192 11.04 11.36 -0.64
CA ASP A 192 10.14 11.68 0.46
C ASP A 192 10.68 12.87 1.29
N ARG A 193 11.93 12.77 1.77
CA ARG A 193 12.56 13.87 2.54
C ARG A 193 12.72 15.20 1.78
N ALA A 194 12.63 15.18 0.46
CA ALA A 194 12.78 16.38 -0.37
C ALA A 194 11.44 17.03 -0.76
N SER A 195 10.32 16.46 -0.35
CA SER A 195 8.97 16.94 -0.67
C SER A 195 8.09 16.96 0.57
N ASP A 196 7.53 18.11 0.87
CA ASP A 196 6.57 18.29 1.98
C ASP A 196 5.17 17.70 1.65
N ASP A 197 4.92 17.34 0.39
CA ASP A 197 3.65 16.79 -0.11
C ASP A 197 3.63 15.24 -0.13
N ILE A 198 4.72 14.57 0.26
CA ILE A 198 4.79 13.11 0.37
C ILE A 198 4.88 12.76 1.86
N ASP A 199 3.97 11.90 2.34
CA ASP A 199 3.85 11.59 3.77
C ASP A 199 4.80 10.49 4.24
N ALA A 200 5.01 9.46 3.41
CA ALA A 200 5.93 8.36 3.73
C ALA A 200 6.16 7.41 2.55
N VAL A 201 7.13 6.51 2.74
CA VAL A 201 7.39 5.37 1.85
C VAL A 201 6.87 4.08 2.47
N ILE A 202 5.93 3.41 1.80
CA ILE A 202 5.36 2.12 2.24
C ILE A 202 6.41 1.02 2.04
N PRO A 203 6.77 0.24 3.08
CA PRO A 203 7.93 -0.66 3.09
C PRO A 203 7.63 -2.07 2.54
N VAL A 204 7.12 -2.19 1.30
CA VAL A 204 6.76 -3.50 0.72
C VAL A 204 8.00 -4.35 0.46
N GLY A 205 9.06 -3.76 -0.11
CA GLY A 205 10.31 -4.47 -0.36
C GLY A 205 10.96 -5.02 0.91
N GLU A 206 10.90 -4.25 1.99
CA GLU A 206 11.40 -4.67 3.30
C GLU A 206 10.53 -5.77 3.93
N ALA A 207 9.21 -5.76 3.67
CA ALA A 207 8.33 -6.86 4.09
C ALA A 207 8.70 -8.18 3.38
N TRP A 208 9.04 -8.12 2.08
CA TRP A 208 9.54 -9.27 1.35
C TRP A 208 10.87 -9.78 1.92
N ASN A 209 11.83 -8.88 2.13
CA ASN A 209 13.11 -9.22 2.75
C ASN A 209 12.91 -9.86 4.13
N ALA A 210 11.96 -9.36 4.93
CA ALA A 210 11.65 -9.92 6.24
C ALA A 210 11.02 -11.32 6.15
N ALA A 211 10.18 -11.59 5.15
CA ALA A 211 9.60 -12.92 4.92
C ALA A 211 10.68 -13.94 4.51
N ILE A 212 11.63 -13.53 3.66
CA ILE A 212 12.79 -14.35 3.25
C ILE A 212 13.69 -14.61 4.47
N ALA A 213 14.06 -13.59 5.20
CA ALA A 213 14.92 -13.71 6.39
C ALA A 213 14.30 -14.58 7.51
N ALA A 214 12.97 -14.63 7.59
CA ALA A 214 12.25 -15.49 8.53
C ALA A 214 12.12 -16.95 8.04
N GLY A 215 12.61 -17.30 6.85
CA GLY A 215 12.47 -18.63 6.25
C GLY A 215 11.02 -18.97 5.89
N ILE A 216 10.16 -17.99 5.71
CA ILE A 216 8.79 -18.15 5.22
C ILE A 216 8.81 -18.24 3.69
N ALA A 217 9.60 -17.40 3.04
CA ALA A 217 9.74 -17.36 1.60
C ALA A 217 11.11 -17.85 1.14
N ASP A 218 11.13 -18.48 -0.03
CA ASP A 218 12.34 -18.91 -0.71
C ASP A 218 13.12 -17.68 -1.21
N PRO A 219 14.46 -17.64 -1.02
CA PRO A 219 15.28 -16.51 -1.47
C PRO A 219 15.60 -16.53 -2.96
N ASN A 220 15.57 -17.70 -3.63
CA ASN A 220 16.07 -17.86 -4.99
C ASN A 220 15.18 -18.77 -5.86
N PRO A 221 14.27 -18.21 -6.66
CA PRO A 221 13.35 -19.02 -7.47
C PRO A 221 14.01 -19.77 -8.63
N TYR A 222 15.34 -19.67 -8.84
CA TYR A 222 16.05 -20.29 -9.95
C TYR A 222 16.73 -21.62 -9.60
N ASP A 223 16.90 -21.97 -8.34
CA ASP A 223 17.56 -23.22 -7.91
C ASP A 223 16.59 -24.24 -7.30
N GLY A 224 15.30 -23.91 -7.31
CA GLY A 224 14.22 -24.73 -6.77
C GLY A 224 13.81 -24.28 -5.38
N ARG A 225 12.52 -24.44 -5.08
CA ARG A 225 11.95 -23.98 -3.82
C ARG A 225 12.34 -24.89 -2.65
N ASP A 226 12.86 -24.29 -1.59
CA ASP A 226 13.18 -24.96 -0.33
C ASP A 226 11.92 -25.58 0.33
N TYR A 227 12.08 -26.74 0.95
CA TYR A 227 10.97 -27.40 1.59
C TYR A 227 10.37 -26.57 2.73
N GLY A 228 9.05 -26.36 2.65
CA GLY A 228 8.29 -25.62 3.67
C GLY A 228 8.27 -24.10 3.47
N THR A 229 8.90 -23.59 2.42
CA THR A 229 8.83 -22.18 2.04
C THR A 229 7.76 -21.94 0.97
N ILE A 230 7.41 -20.66 0.76
CA ILE A 230 6.58 -20.19 -0.35
C ILE A 230 7.44 -19.45 -1.36
N ASP A 231 6.95 -19.32 -2.59
CA ASP A 231 7.55 -18.46 -3.59
C ASP A 231 6.79 -17.13 -3.64
N LEU A 232 7.45 -16.01 -3.35
CA LEU A 232 6.84 -14.69 -3.46
C LEU A 232 6.82 -14.17 -4.90
N TRP A 233 7.68 -14.69 -5.78
CA TRP A 233 7.67 -14.34 -7.21
C TRP A 233 6.73 -15.26 -7.99
N SER A 234 6.16 -14.72 -9.06
CA SER A 234 5.44 -15.48 -10.07
C SER A 234 6.42 -16.25 -10.98
N TYR A 235 5.88 -17.02 -11.92
CA TYR A 235 6.65 -17.87 -12.85
C TYR A 235 7.70 -17.14 -13.70
N ASP A 236 7.63 -15.81 -13.80
CA ASP A 236 8.62 -15.01 -14.50
C ASP A 236 9.77 -14.54 -13.59
N HIS A 237 9.70 -14.85 -12.28
CA HIS A 237 10.70 -14.53 -11.27
C HIS A 237 10.96 -13.02 -11.08
N TYR A 238 9.93 -12.22 -11.38
CA TYR A 238 10.03 -10.77 -11.33
C TYR A 238 8.74 -10.12 -10.82
N HIS A 239 7.55 -10.51 -11.33
CA HIS A 239 6.28 -10.11 -10.74
C HIS A 239 5.96 -10.93 -9.50
N ALA A 240 5.04 -10.43 -8.68
CA ALA A 240 4.59 -11.11 -7.48
C ALA A 240 3.71 -12.33 -7.80
N SER A 241 3.86 -13.41 -7.03
CA SER A 241 2.88 -14.48 -6.91
C SER A 241 1.59 -14.01 -6.23
N ALA A 242 0.64 -14.90 -5.98
CA ALA A 242 -0.52 -14.58 -5.15
C ALA A 242 -0.10 -14.24 -3.71
N GLU A 243 0.84 -14.99 -3.14
CA GLU A 243 1.38 -14.76 -1.80
C GLU A 243 2.19 -13.45 -1.71
N GLY A 244 3.00 -13.15 -2.73
CA GLY A 244 3.75 -11.91 -2.82
C GLY A 244 2.83 -10.68 -2.92
N SER A 245 1.80 -10.76 -3.76
CA SER A 245 0.79 -9.71 -3.88
C SER A 245 -0.05 -9.55 -2.61
N TYR A 246 -0.36 -10.65 -1.93
CA TYR A 246 -1.05 -10.63 -0.65
C TYR A 246 -0.23 -9.89 0.42
N LEU A 247 1.08 -10.16 0.51
CA LEU A 247 1.99 -9.46 1.42
C LEU A 247 2.09 -7.97 1.09
N GLU A 248 2.18 -7.62 -0.20
CA GLU A 248 2.14 -6.22 -0.66
C GLU A 248 0.87 -5.52 -0.18
N ALA A 249 -0.30 -6.09 -0.48
CA ALA A 249 -1.58 -5.51 -0.11
C ALA A 249 -1.78 -5.38 1.41
N LEU A 250 -1.33 -6.38 2.19
CA LEU A 250 -1.35 -6.32 3.66
C LEU A 250 -0.48 -5.18 4.20
N THR A 251 0.72 -5.00 3.64
CA THR A 251 1.66 -3.94 4.05
C THR A 251 1.08 -2.57 3.74
N VAL A 252 0.52 -2.39 2.54
CA VAL A 252 -0.16 -1.15 2.13
C VAL A 252 -1.36 -0.88 3.03
N PHE A 253 -2.23 -1.86 3.25
CA PHE A 253 -3.43 -1.71 4.08
C PHE A 253 -3.08 -1.35 5.53
N ALA A 254 -2.13 -2.05 6.12
CA ALA A 254 -1.69 -1.80 7.48
C ALA A 254 -1.06 -0.40 7.65
N GLN A 255 -0.23 0.04 6.68
CA GLN A 255 0.40 1.37 6.70
C GLN A 255 -0.63 2.49 6.61
N ILE A 256 -1.60 2.37 5.71
CA ILE A 256 -2.58 3.44 5.45
C ILE A 256 -3.62 3.55 6.56
N THR A 257 -4.12 2.40 7.05
CA THR A 257 -5.25 2.36 7.99
C THR A 257 -4.84 2.26 9.45
N GLY A 258 -3.59 1.86 9.74
CA GLY A 258 -3.16 1.51 11.09
C GLY A 258 -3.81 0.24 11.63
N TYR A 259 -4.57 -0.49 10.79
CA TYR A 259 -5.25 -1.72 11.22
C TYR A 259 -4.25 -2.84 11.48
N ASP A 260 -4.40 -3.51 12.60
CA ASP A 260 -3.60 -4.70 12.89
C ASP A 260 -4.10 -5.88 12.06
N VAL A 261 -3.43 -6.11 10.93
CA VAL A 261 -3.81 -7.14 9.95
C VAL A 261 -3.74 -8.56 10.52
N ARG A 262 -3.06 -8.80 11.66
CA ARG A 262 -3.05 -10.10 12.36
C ARG A 262 -4.44 -10.49 12.89
N LYS A 263 -5.34 -9.51 13.07
CA LYS A 263 -6.74 -9.76 13.46
C LYS A 263 -7.54 -10.51 12.40
N PHE A 264 -7.09 -10.55 11.16
CA PHE A 264 -7.73 -11.37 10.12
C PHE A 264 -7.55 -12.87 10.36
N GLY A 265 -6.37 -13.29 10.85
CA GLY A 265 -6.07 -14.69 11.16
C GLY A 265 -6.03 -15.60 9.94
N GLY A 266 -5.94 -16.90 10.17
CA GLY A 266 -5.82 -17.92 9.12
C GLY A 266 -7.09 -18.17 8.29
N THR A 267 -8.21 -17.52 8.63
CA THR A 267 -9.48 -17.62 7.89
C THR A 267 -9.76 -16.37 7.05
N GLU A 268 -8.74 -15.55 6.81
CA GLU A 268 -8.83 -14.35 6.00
C GLU A 268 -9.36 -14.69 4.60
N ARG A 269 -10.36 -13.93 4.15
CA ARG A 269 -11.16 -14.31 2.96
C ARG A 269 -10.40 -14.17 1.65
N ALA A 270 -9.58 -13.11 1.49
CA ALA A 270 -8.82 -12.96 0.25
C ALA A 270 -7.76 -14.04 0.11
N ALA A 271 -7.07 -14.41 1.20
CA ALA A 271 -6.14 -15.54 1.22
C ALA A 271 -6.83 -16.83 0.80
N HIS A 272 -8.00 -17.13 1.39
CA HIS A 272 -8.77 -18.31 1.04
C HIS A 272 -9.20 -18.32 -0.44
N GLU A 273 -9.70 -17.18 -0.95
CA GLU A 273 -10.13 -17.04 -2.35
C GLU A 273 -8.97 -17.17 -3.35
N LEU A 274 -7.76 -16.80 -2.95
CA LEU A 274 -6.52 -16.93 -3.74
C LEU A 274 -5.82 -18.30 -3.56
N GLY A 275 -6.33 -19.17 -2.70
CA GLY A 275 -5.73 -20.47 -2.43
C GLY A 275 -4.50 -20.43 -1.52
N ILE A 276 -4.30 -19.34 -0.79
CA ILE A 276 -3.21 -19.18 0.17
C ILE A 276 -3.57 -19.94 1.45
N GLU A 277 -2.66 -20.82 1.91
CA GLU A 277 -2.85 -21.59 3.13
C GLU A 277 -3.00 -20.66 4.36
N GLY A 278 -3.95 -20.96 5.26
CA GLY A 278 -4.23 -20.11 6.42
C GLY A 278 -3.02 -19.84 7.31
N LYS A 279 -2.15 -20.83 7.50
CA LYS A 279 -0.89 -20.67 8.24
C LYS A 279 0.07 -19.67 7.55
N VAL A 280 0.15 -19.75 6.22
CA VAL A 280 0.95 -18.80 5.41
C VAL A 280 0.36 -17.40 5.52
N ALA A 281 -0.97 -17.27 5.42
CA ALA A 281 -1.65 -15.99 5.59
C ALA A 281 -1.33 -15.34 6.95
N GLU A 282 -1.40 -16.08 8.07
CA GLU A 282 -1.02 -15.60 9.40
C GLU A 282 0.45 -15.16 9.47
N GLN A 283 1.36 -15.90 8.87
CA GLN A 283 2.78 -15.55 8.84
C GLN A 283 3.01 -14.24 8.07
N LEU A 284 2.39 -14.06 6.90
CA LEU A 284 2.50 -12.85 6.09
C LEU A 284 1.83 -11.64 6.78
N GLN A 285 0.70 -11.82 7.46
CA GLN A 285 0.06 -10.81 8.29
C GLN A 285 0.99 -10.34 9.42
N ALA A 286 1.69 -11.28 10.07
CA ALA A 286 2.64 -10.94 11.12
C ALA A 286 3.87 -10.17 10.60
N ILE A 287 4.35 -10.50 9.38
CA ILE A 287 5.41 -9.76 8.71
C ILE A 287 4.94 -8.32 8.40
N ALA A 288 3.78 -8.16 7.74
CA ALA A 288 3.26 -6.85 7.35
C ALA A 288 3.04 -5.94 8.57
N ALA A 289 2.36 -6.43 9.61
CA ALA A 289 2.11 -5.67 10.84
C ALA A 289 3.41 -5.18 11.51
N ARG A 290 4.41 -6.06 11.58
CA ARG A 290 5.72 -5.74 12.17
C ARG A 290 6.48 -4.70 11.34
N GLN A 291 6.44 -4.84 10.01
CA GLN A 291 7.15 -3.96 9.10
C GLN A 291 6.65 -2.51 9.16
N VAL A 292 5.38 -2.30 9.39
CA VAL A 292 4.79 -0.95 9.55
C VAL A 292 4.73 -0.48 11.02
N GLY A 293 5.39 -1.19 11.93
CA GLY A 293 5.54 -0.77 13.33
C GLY A 293 4.30 -0.98 14.21
N ILE A 294 3.35 -1.82 13.81
CA ILE A 294 2.21 -2.17 14.67
C ILE A 294 2.70 -3.09 15.78
N ALA A 295 2.71 -2.57 17.03
CA ALA A 295 3.16 -3.31 18.19
C ALA A 295 2.41 -4.63 18.37
N GLY A 296 3.10 -5.66 18.88
CA GLY A 296 2.46 -6.91 19.30
C GLY A 296 1.55 -6.64 20.51
N SER A 297 0.31 -7.10 20.44
CA SER A 297 -0.58 -7.13 21.62
C SER A 297 -0.19 -8.28 22.52
#